data_b549fe6bc19e7c2fd6e979120edc0e9e
#
_entry.id   b549fe6bc19e7c2fd6e979120edc0e9e
#
_cell.length_a   1.000
_cell.length_b   1.000
_cell.length_c   1.000
_cell.angle_alpha   90.00
_cell.angle_beta   90.00
_cell.angle_gamma   90.00
#
_symmetry.space_group_name_H-M   'P 1'
#
loop_
_entity.id
_entity.type
_entity.pdbx_description
1 polymer ?
#
loop_
_entity_poly.entity_id
_entity_poly.type
_entity_poly.pdbx_seq_one_letter_code
_entity_poly.pdbx_strand_id
1 'polypeptide(L)'
;MLEKLFGLNPKVTTVKTEIVAGITTFLTMAYILAVNPSVLSVTGMDKGALFTTTVLMAAIPTLLMALYAKLPFALAPGMGLNAFFAYTVCLTLGYRWQFALTAVLIEGLIFILLTATNIREKIVEVLPKTIKNSLGAGIGMFIAFIGFQNMGIITSHESTLVTLGDLTQGSALLGVIGLVITSVLLIRKVNGALLIGILATTLIGIPMGLTQYNGIFSNPPSIEPIFCQFEFEQIFTKDMMICVFTLLFIDIFDTIGTLVGVCMKAGMVDEDGNIPFLKKAFFVDSIGTTLGAIMGSSTVTTFVESASGVGAGGRSGLTAFSTAICFLVALFLSPLFLAIPASATGPVLVLVGLMMATSLRKIEVDNYAESIPAFLCVIIMPLSYSISDGIVIGLLSYIILNLLSGQYKKLNIGTVLLGCFFIFKFFM
;
A
#
# COMPACT_ATOMS: atom_id res chain seq x y z
N MET A 1 5.56 -13.44 -31.74
CA MET A 1 4.28 -13.10 -31.07
C MET A 1 4.50 -12.52 -29.67
N LEU A 2 5.26 -13.20 -28.79
CA LEU A 2 5.54 -12.74 -27.43
C LEU A 2 6.30 -11.41 -27.36
N GLU A 3 7.23 -11.15 -28.28
CA GLU A 3 7.95 -9.87 -28.39
C GLU A 3 6.98 -8.68 -28.62
N LYS A 4 6.02 -8.85 -29.54
CA LYS A 4 5.03 -7.79 -29.83
C LYS A 4 4.05 -7.60 -28.68
N LEU A 5 3.64 -8.67 -28.02
CA LEU A 5 2.61 -8.62 -26.98
C LEU A 5 3.15 -8.14 -25.65
N PHE A 6 4.32 -8.63 -25.20
CA PHE A 6 4.87 -8.38 -23.88
C PHE A 6 6.16 -7.55 -23.87
N GLY A 7 6.68 -7.17 -25.06
CA GLY A 7 7.98 -6.48 -25.12
C GLY A 7 9.17 -7.39 -24.75
N LEU A 8 9.01 -8.73 -24.90
CA LEU A 8 10.07 -9.69 -24.62
C LEU A 8 11.24 -9.47 -25.58
N ASN A 9 12.45 -9.25 -25.03
CA ASN A 9 13.68 -9.20 -25.82
C ASN A 9 14.49 -10.47 -25.57
N PRO A 10 14.57 -11.40 -26.55
CA PRO A 10 15.28 -12.67 -26.38
C PRO A 10 16.80 -12.54 -26.11
N LYS A 11 17.38 -11.36 -26.39
CA LYS A 11 18.79 -11.05 -26.08
C LYS A 11 19.03 -10.73 -24.61
N VAL A 12 17.95 -10.35 -23.88
CA VAL A 12 18.02 -9.89 -22.50
C VAL A 12 17.50 -10.95 -21.52
N THR A 13 16.44 -11.67 -21.91
CA THR A 13 15.76 -12.62 -21.03
C THR A 13 15.13 -13.77 -21.81
N THR A 14 14.75 -14.85 -21.13
CA THR A 14 14.07 -16.00 -21.74
C THR A 14 12.64 -16.15 -21.21
N VAL A 15 11.76 -16.83 -21.99
CA VAL A 15 10.38 -17.10 -21.55
C VAL A 15 10.35 -17.80 -20.19
N LYS A 16 11.25 -18.79 -19.97
CA LYS A 16 11.35 -19.51 -18.70
C LYS A 16 11.71 -18.57 -17.55
N THR A 17 12.67 -17.69 -17.75
CA THR A 17 13.10 -16.69 -16.75
C THR A 17 11.95 -15.76 -16.39
N GLU A 18 11.21 -15.26 -17.39
CA GLU A 18 10.07 -14.37 -17.19
C GLU A 18 8.94 -15.04 -16.38
N ILE A 19 8.62 -16.31 -16.69
CA ILE A 19 7.60 -17.07 -15.95
C ILE A 19 8.04 -17.28 -14.49
N VAL A 20 9.28 -17.70 -14.27
CA VAL A 20 9.84 -17.90 -12.92
C VAL A 20 9.84 -16.58 -12.16
N ALA A 21 10.21 -15.48 -12.80
CA ALA A 21 10.17 -14.13 -12.22
C ALA A 21 8.75 -13.71 -11.83
N GLY A 22 7.74 -14.02 -12.67
CA GLY A 22 6.34 -13.75 -12.36
C GLY A 22 5.82 -14.56 -11.18
N ILE A 23 6.15 -15.85 -11.10
CA ILE A 23 5.82 -16.69 -9.94
C ILE A 23 6.51 -16.14 -8.67
N THR A 24 7.75 -15.69 -8.78
CA THR A 24 8.49 -15.09 -7.65
C THR A 24 7.81 -13.81 -7.17
N THR A 25 7.38 -12.94 -8.08
CA THR A 25 6.59 -11.74 -7.73
C THR A 25 5.30 -12.14 -7.03
N PHE A 26 4.53 -13.07 -7.58
CA PHE A 26 3.29 -13.55 -6.96
C PHE A 26 3.54 -14.06 -5.53
N LEU A 27 4.52 -14.94 -5.32
CA LEU A 27 4.81 -15.50 -3.99
C LEU A 27 5.17 -14.42 -2.96
N THR A 28 5.84 -13.36 -3.39
CA THR A 28 6.18 -12.23 -2.48
C THR A 28 5.02 -11.30 -2.22
N MET A 29 4.04 -11.20 -3.13
CA MET A 29 2.86 -10.33 -3.03
C MET A 29 1.61 -11.04 -2.47
N ALA A 30 1.52 -12.36 -2.56
CA ALA A 30 0.27 -13.09 -2.30
C ALA A 30 -0.26 -12.94 -0.87
N TYR A 31 0.54 -12.43 0.06
CA TYR A 31 0.08 -12.06 1.40
C TYR A 31 -1.06 -11.03 1.36
N ILE A 32 -1.14 -10.19 0.31
CA ILE A 32 -2.18 -9.18 0.15
C ILE A 32 -3.59 -9.80 0.10
N LEU A 33 -3.71 -11.04 -0.38
CA LEU A 33 -4.97 -11.77 -0.46
C LEU A 33 -5.58 -12.09 0.93
N ALA A 34 -4.75 -12.13 1.95
CA ALA A 34 -5.18 -12.26 3.34
C ALA A 34 -5.28 -10.90 4.04
N VAL A 35 -4.28 -10.06 3.81
CA VAL A 35 -4.12 -8.80 4.54
C VAL A 35 -5.16 -7.76 4.11
N ASN A 36 -5.39 -7.57 2.81
CA ASN A 36 -6.35 -6.57 2.33
C ASN A 36 -7.78 -6.84 2.82
N PRO A 37 -8.33 -8.06 2.69
CA PRO A 37 -9.65 -8.37 3.27
C PRO A 37 -9.68 -8.22 4.80
N SER A 38 -8.60 -8.54 5.50
CA SER A 38 -8.51 -8.36 6.95
C SER A 38 -8.56 -6.89 7.37
N VAL A 39 -7.86 -6.02 6.64
CA VAL A 39 -7.81 -4.57 6.93
C VAL A 39 -9.13 -3.89 6.56
N LEU A 40 -9.69 -4.16 5.39
CA LEU A 40 -10.90 -3.47 4.94
C LEU A 40 -12.18 -3.99 5.61
N SER A 41 -12.23 -5.27 6.02
CA SER A 41 -13.42 -5.84 6.67
C SER A 41 -13.77 -5.20 8.02
N VAL A 42 -12.84 -4.52 8.69
CA VAL A 42 -13.11 -3.77 9.93
C VAL A 42 -14.11 -2.63 9.72
N THR A 43 -14.30 -2.18 8.47
CA THR A 43 -15.28 -1.14 8.09
C THR A 43 -16.70 -1.67 7.92
N GLY A 44 -16.92 -2.99 8.07
CA GLY A 44 -18.19 -3.66 7.84
C GLY A 44 -18.39 -4.17 6.40
N MET A 45 -17.38 -4.07 5.52
CA MET A 45 -17.41 -4.68 4.19
C MET A 45 -17.33 -6.21 4.29
N ASP A 46 -18.03 -6.92 3.39
CA ASP A 46 -18.00 -8.38 3.34
C ASP A 46 -16.61 -8.92 3.02
N LYS A 47 -16.06 -9.74 3.92
CA LYS A 47 -14.69 -10.25 3.83
C LYS A 47 -14.50 -11.18 2.61
N GLY A 48 -15.52 -11.94 2.24
CA GLY A 48 -15.50 -12.84 1.07
C GLY A 48 -15.45 -12.03 -0.23
N ALA A 49 -16.33 -11.04 -0.35
CA ALA A 49 -16.35 -10.12 -1.48
C ALA A 49 -15.02 -9.36 -1.61
N LEU A 50 -14.46 -8.89 -0.49
CA LEU A 50 -13.15 -8.24 -0.44
C LEU A 50 -12.02 -9.14 -0.92
N PHE A 51 -12.05 -10.45 -0.59
CA PHE A 51 -11.08 -11.40 -1.11
C PHE A 51 -11.13 -11.47 -2.64
N THR A 52 -12.33 -11.71 -3.18
CA THR A 52 -12.52 -11.82 -4.64
C THR A 52 -12.08 -10.54 -5.36
N THR A 53 -12.49 -9.38 -4.83
CA THR A 53 -12.10 -8.08 -5.37
C THR A 53 -10.58 -7.86 -5.28
N THR A 54 -9.94 -8.23 -4.18
CA THR A 54 -8.49 -8.12 -4.02
C THR A 54 -7.76 -8.92 -5.08
N VAL A 55 -8.20 -10.17 -5.34
CA VAL A 55 -7.61 -10.99 -6.39
C VAL A 55 -7.79 -10.35 -7.77
N LEU A 56 -9.00 -9.88 -8.09
CA LEU A 56 -9.29 -9.25 -9.37
C LEU A 56 -8.51 -7.95 -9.54
N MET A 57 -8.39 -7.15 -8.49
CA MET A 57 -7.63 -5.89 -8.52
C MET A 57 -6.12 -6.07 -8.45
N ALA A 58 -5.63 -7.25 -8.06
CA ALA A 58 -4.25 -7.64 -8.29
C ALA A 58 -4.02 -8.17 -9.71
N ALA A 59 -4.98 -8.90 -10.27
CA ALA A 59 -4.83 -9.52 -11.58
C ALA A 59 -5.06 -8.55 -12.75
N ILE A 60 -6.19 -7.83 -12.78
CA ILE A 60 -6.60 -7.01 -13.93
C ILE A 60 -5.62 -5.86 -14.22
N PRO A 61 -5.26 -4.99 -13.25
CA PRO A 61 -4.28 -3.93 -13.49
C PRO A 61 -2.89 -4.49 -13.82
N THR A 62 -2.50 -5.64 -13.22
CA THR A 62 -1.25 -6.31 -13.56
C THR A 62 -1.26 -6.85 -15.00
N LEU A 63 -2.39 -7.35 -15.50
CA LEU A 63 -2.57 -7.69 -16.92
C LEU A 63 -2.47 -6.46 -17.82
N LEU A 64 -3.05 -5.33 -17.43
CA LEU A 64 -2.90 -4.08 -18.17
C LEU A 64 -1.43 -3.62 -18.17
N MET A 65 -0.72 -3.75 -17.05
CA MET A 65 0.72 -3.46 -16.97
C MET A 65 1.52 -4.37 -17.92
N ALA A 66 1.16 -5.65 -18.01
CA ALA A 66 1.78 -6.62 -18.89
C ALA A 66 1.60 -6.30 -20.37
N LEU A 67 0.35 -5.96 -20.78
CA LEU A 67 -0.03 -5.86 -22.17
C LEU A 67 0.16 -4.45 -22.74
N TYR A 68 -0.20 -3.41 -21.97
CA TYR A 68 -0.14 -2.03 -22.40
C TYR A 68 1.21 -1.37 -22.12
N ALA A 69 1.66 -1.42 -20.86
CA ALA A 69 2.95 -0.84 -20.47
C ALA A 69 4.13 -1.75 -20.82
N LYS A 70 3.91 -3.07 -20.90
CA LYS A 70 4.90 -4.12 -21.18
C LYS A 70 6.02 -4.16 -20.13
N LEU A 71 5.67 -3.90 -18.87
CA LEU A 71 6.60 -3.80 -17.75
C LEU A 71 6.45 -5.02 -16.82
N PRO A 72 7.54 -5.44 -16.14
CA PRO A 72 7.54 -6.59 -15.24
C PRO A 72 7.00 -6.26 -13.84
N PHE A 73 6.06 -5.31 -13.73
CA PHE A 73 5.56 -4.82 -12.45
C PHE A 73 4.15 -5.31 -12.20
N ALA A 74 3.87 -5.65 -10.94
CA ALA A 74 2.56 -6.05 -10.49
C ALA A 74 1.92 -4.96 -9.62
N LEU A 75 0.60 -4.87 -9.70
CA LEU A 75 -0.22 -3.94 -8.94
C LEU A 75 -1.17 -4.72 -8.03
N ALA A 76 -1.55 -4.08 -6.92
CA ALA A 76 -2.61 -4.55 -6.04
C ALA A 76 -3.10 -3.39 -5.16
N PRO A 77 -4.17 -3.56 -4.35
CA PRO A 77 -4.60 -2.55 -3.38
C PRO A 77 -3.47 -2.16 -2.42
N GLY A 78 -3.16 -0.86 -2.35
CA GLY A 78 -2.02 -0.32 -1.61
C GLY A 78 -2.22 -0.36 -0.10
N MET A 79 -1.25 -0.89 0.66
CA MET A 79 -1.40 -1.08 2.11
C MET A 79 -1.57 0.22 2.89
N GLY A 80 -0.83 1.28 2.53
CA GLY A 80 -0.96 2.60 3.16
C GLY A 80 -2.32 3.24 2.88
N LEU A 81 -2.82 3.08 1.66
CA LEU A 81 -4.12 3.57 1.22
C LEU A 81 -5.27 2.79 1.87
N ASN A 82 -5.12 1.46 2.02
CA ASN A 82 -6.05 0.62 2.78
C ASN A 82 -6.17 1.07 4.24
N ALA A 83 -5.02 1.36 4.86
CA ALA A 83 -4.98 1.83 6.23
C ALA A 83 -5.67 3.20 6.38
N PHE A 84 -5.43 4.13 5.47
CA PHE A 84 -6.12 5.41 5.44
C PHE A 84 -7.64 5.24 5.24
N PHE A 85 -8.04 4.42 4.25
CA PHE A 85 -9.44 4.10 3.98
C PHE A 85 -10.14 3.55 5.23
N ALA A 86 -9.60 2.46 5.81
CA ALA A 86 -10.28 1.75 6.89
C ALA A 86 -10.19 2.50 8.23
N TYR A 87 -8.98 2.86 8.64
CA TYR A 87 -8.77 3.36 9.99
C TYR A 87 -8.99 4.86 10.10
N THR A 88 -8.51 5.66 9.14
CA THR A 88 -8.69 7.11 9.21
C THR A 88 -10.11 7.50 8.77
N VAL A 89 -10.53 7.13 7.55
CA VAL A 89 -11.82 7.62 7.02
C VAL A 89 -13.00 6.93 7.71
N CYS A 90 -12.98 5.60 7.83
CA CYS A 90 -14.14 4.89 8.36
C CYS A 90 -14.17 4.85 9.89
N LEU A 91 -13.05 4.50 10.56
CA LEU A 91 -13.09 4.31 12.01
C LEU A 91 -12.86 5.62 12.78
N THR A 92 -11.92 6.47 12.36
CA THR A 92 -11.62 7.72 13.10
C THR A 92 -12.59 8.83 12.75
N LEU A 93 -12.83 9.09 11.46
CA LEU A 93 -13.77 10.14 11.02
C LEU A 93 -15.24 9.68 11.08
N GLY A 94 -15.51 8.36 11.21
CA GLY A 94 -16.83 7.79 11.37
C GLY A 94 -17.68 7.71 10.09
N TYR A 95 -17.06 7.86 8.92
CA TYR A 95 -17.75 7.75 7.63
C TYR A 95 -17.99 6.29 7.25
N ARG A 96 -19.07 6.06 6.50
CA ARG A 96 -19.34 4.74 5.91
C ARG A 96 -18.30 4.42 4.84
N TRP A 97 -18.02 3.15 4.62
CA TRP A 97 -17.08 2.70 3.60
C TRP A 97 -17.50 3.10 2.17
N GLN A 98 -18.80 3.31 1.91
CA GLN A 98 -19.31 3.83 0.62
C GLN A 98 -18.80 5.26 0.35
N PHE A 99 -18.72 6.11 1.37
CA PHE A 99 -18.10 7.43 1.28
C PHE A 99 -16.62 7.31 0.90
N ALA A 100 -15.88 6.42 1.55
CA ALA A 100 -14.48 6.18 1.26
C ALA A 100 -14.28 5.63 -0.15
N LEU A 101 -15.13 4.71 -0.64
CA LEU A 101 -15.11 4.25 -2.04
C LEU A 101 -15.40 5.37 -3.03
N THR A 102 -16.31 6.29 -2.69
CA THR A 102 -16.58 7.46 -3.53
C THR A 102 -15.35 8.36 -3.63
N ALA A 103 -14.63 8.54 -2.52
CA ALA A 103 -13.37 9.28 -2.52
C ALA A 103 -12.31 8.62 -3.41
N VAL A 104 -12.16 7.28 -3.37
CA VAL A 104 -11.25 6.52 -4.25
C VAL A 104 -11.67 6.62 -5.72
N LEU A 105 -12.98 6.62 -6.02
CA LEU A 105 -13.46 6.82 -7.39
C LEU A 105 -13.06 8.19 -7.93
N ILE A 106 -13.31 9.24 -7.15
CA ILE A 106 -12.96 10.62 -7.53
C ILE A 106 -11.44 10.74 -7.70
N GLU A 107 -10.67 10.18 -6.77
CA GLU A 107 -9.22 10.09 -6.85
C GLU A 107 -8.78 9.48 -8.17
N GLY A 108 -9.26 8.27 -8.52
CA GLY A 108 -8.91 7.57 -9.74
C GLY A 108 -9.22 8.37 -11.01
N LEU A 109 -10.39 9.05 -11.07
CA LEU A 109 -10.75 9.91 -12.18
C LEU A 109 -9.83 11.13 -12.30
N ILE A 110 -9.49 11.77 -11.18
CA ILE A 110 -8.52 12.88 -11.14
C ILE A 110 -7.15 12.38 -11.60
N PHE A 111 -6.73 11.18 -11.19
CA PHE A 111 -5.47 10.58 -11.61
C PHE A 111 -5.38 10.35 -13.12
N ILE A 112 -6.45 9.88 -13.74
CA ILE A 112 -6.50 9.73 -15.19
C ILE A 112 -6.27 11.08 -15.86
N LEU A 113 -6.93 12.14 -15.38
CA LEU A 113 -6.77 13.51 -15.90
C LEU A 113 -5.35 14.06 -15.68
N LEU A 114 -4.79 13.88 -14.49
CA LEU A 114 -3.43 14.33 -14.16
C LEU A 114 -2.37 13.61 -15.00
N THR A 115 -2.55 12.31 -15.24
CA THR A 115 -1.65 11.52 -16.09
C THR A 115 -1.74 11.93 -17.55
N ALA A 116 -2.93 12.25 -18.05
CA ALA A 116 -3.12 12.75 -19.41
C ALA A 116 -2.42 14.11 -19.64
N THR A 117 -2.41 14.99 -18.62
CA THR A 117 -1.87 16.35 -18.70
C THR A 117 -0.41 16.50 -18.29
N ASN A 118 0.29 15.44 -17.87
CA ASN A 118 1.66 15.43 -17.33
C ASN A 118 1.85 16.34 -16.08
N ILE A 119 0.77 16.68 -15.38
CA ILE A 119 0.82 17.52 -14.16
C ILE A 119 1.33 16.71 -12.96
N ARG A 120 1.10 15.39 -12.96
CA ARG A 120 1.49 14.48 -11.87
C ARG A 120 2.98 14.59 -11.53
N GLU A 121 3.85 14.68 -12.54
CA GLU A 121 5.29 14.83 -12.37
C GLU A 121 5.65 16.15 -11.66
N LYS A 122 4.96 17.25 -11.99
CA LYS A 122 5.16 18.56 -11.37
C LYS A 122 4.72 18.62 -9.90
N ILE A 123 3.63 17.91 -9.54
CA ILE A 123 3.15 17.86 -8.14
C ILE A 123 4.22 17.23 -7.23
N VAL A 124 4.93 16.24 -7.73
CA VAL A 124 6.01 15.59 -6.96
C VAL A 124 7.15 16.57 -6.64
N GLU A 125 7.45 17.49 -7.55
CA GLU A 125 8.54 18.47 -7.34
C GLU A 125 8.20 19.50 -6.25
N VAL A 126 6.91 19.75 -6.00
CA VAL A 126 6.44 20.76 -5.04
C VAL A 126 6.78 20.39 -3.60
N LEU A 127 6.77 19.11 -3.24
CA LEU A 127 7.06 18.69 -1.87
C LEU A 127 8.54 18.64 -1.54
N PRO A 128 8.93 19.08 -0.34
CA PRO A 128 10.27 18.88 0.18
C PRO A 128 10.65 17.40 0.23
N LYS A 129 11.91 17.08 -0.14
CA LYS A 129 12.44 15.70 -0.13
C LYS A 129 12.26 15.03 1.24
N THR A 130 12.46 15.80 2.29
CA THR A 130 12.29 15.36 3.68
C THR A 130 10.88 14.87 3.96
N ILE A 131 9.87 15.65 3.58
CA ILE A 131 8.46 15.24 3.76
C ILE A 131 8.16 14.00 2.93
N LYS A 132 8.62 13.91 1.67
CA LYS A 132 8.45 12.70 0.84
C LYS A 132 9.01 11.44 1.52
N ASN A 133 10.22 11.55 2.07
CA ASN A 133 10.86 10.42 2.74
C ASN A 133 10.17 10.05 4.07
N SER A 134 9.65 11.04 4.81
CA SER A 134 8.95 10.81 6.06
C SER A 134 7.55 10.21 5.86
N LEU A 135 6.89 10.47 4.72
CA LEU A 135 5.59 9.86 4.40
C LEU A 135 5.65 8.33 4.42
N GLY A 136 6.53 7.73 3.63
CA GLY A 136 6.67 6.28 3.59
C GLY A 136 7.00 5.68 4.96
N ALA A 137 7.85 6.35 5.73
CA ALA A 137 8.22 5.92 7.07
C ALA A 137 7.04 6.04 8.07
N GLY A 138 6.31 7.16 8.05
CA GLY A 138 5.15 7.39 8.92
C GLY A 138 4.02 6.40 8.64
N ILE A 139 3.69 6.18 7.37
CA ILE A 139 2.73 5.16 6.94
C ILE A 139 3.19 3.77 7.40
N GLY A 140 4.49 3.45 7.23
CA GLY A 140 5.06 2.20 7.69
C GLY A 140 4.93 1.99 9.20
N MET A 141 5.23 3.01 10.00
CA MET A 141 5.05 2.97 11.45
C MET A 141 3.59 2.84 11.85
N PHE A 142 2.68 3.50 11.15
CA PHE A 142 1.24 3.38 11.36
C PHE A 142 0.73 1.97 11.07
N ILE A 143 1.11 1.38 9.94
CA ILE A 143 0.75 0.00 9.58
C ILE A 143 1.32 -1.01 10.60
N ALA A 144 2.57 -0.80 11.05
CA ALA A 144 3.17 -1.65 12.08
C ALA A 144 2.39 -1.56 13.42
N PHE A 145 1.97 -0.37 13.81
CA PHE A 145 1.15 -0.16 15.00
C PHE A 145 -0.18 -0.91 14.92
N ILE A 146 -0.87 -0.82 13.78
CA ILE A 146 -2.09 -1.62 13.50
C ILE A 146 -1.78 -3.13 13.59
N GLY A 147 -0.65 -3.57 13.04
CA GLY A 147 -0.21 -4.96 13.13
C GLY A 147 -0.07 -5.45 14.57
N PHE A 148 0.54 -4.65 15.46
CA PHE A 148 0.67 -4.96 16.86
C PHE A 148 -0.69 -5.02 17.59
N GLN A 149 -1.63 -4.15 17.21
CA GLN A 149 -3.00 -4.19 17.77
C GLN A 149 -3.78 -5.41 17.29
N ASN A 150 -3.69 -5.76 15.99
CA ASN A 150 -4.35 -6.95 15.43
C ASN A 150 -3.85 -8.25 16.06
N MET A 151 -2.59 -8.28 16.49
CA MET A 151 -2.04 -9.39 17.27
C MET A 151 -2.49 -9.38 18.73
N GLY A 152 -2.95 -8.24 19.26
CA GLY A 152 -3.21 -8.06 20.69
C GLY A 152 -1.92 -7.85 21.53
N ILE A 153 -0.80 -7.53 20.88
CA ILE A 153 0.46 -7.18 21.55
C ILE A 153 0.37 -5.77 22.14
N ILE A 154 -0.28 -4.85 21.43
CA ILE A 154 -0.64 -3.52 21.94
C ILE A 154 -2.14 -3.49 22.15
N THR A 155 -2.55 -3.12 23.36
CA THR A 155 -3.96 -3.03 23.77
C THR A 155 -4.26 -1.65 24.35
N SER A 156 -5.53 -1.26 24.37
CA SER A 156 -5.97 -0.01 24.99
C SER A 156 -5.81 -0.04 26.50
N HIS A 157 -5.47 1.10 27.11
CA HIS A 157 -5.36 1.27 28.54
C HIS A 157 -5.84 2.65 28.95
N GLU A 158 -6.69 2.74 29.98
CA GLU A 158 -7.36 3.98 30.37
C GLU A 158 -6.41 5.12 30.76
N SER A 159 -5.31 4.79 31.45
CA SER A 159 -4.38 5.82 31.95
C SER A 159 -3.25 6.16 31.00
N THR A 160 -2.79 5.22 30.16
CA THR A 160 -1.61 5.38 29.29
C THR A 160 -1.96 5.34 27.80
N LEU A 161 -3.26 5.25 27.47
CA LEU A 161 -3.85 5.06 26.14
C LEU A 161 -3.51 3.68 25.57
N VAL A 162 -2.28 3.22 25.64
CA VAL A 162 -1.83 1.91 25.17
C VAL A 162 -0.93 1.23 26.20
N THR A 163 -0.98 -0.11 26.23
CA THR A 163 -0.14 -0.97 27.05
C THR A 163 0.21 -2.26 26.34
N LEU A 164 1.18 -3.01 26.87
CA LEU A 164 1.51 -4.34 26.39
C LEU A 164 0.43 -5.33 26.83
N GLY A 165 -0.11 -6.09 25.89
CA GLY A 165 -1.06 -7.18 26.16
C GLY A 165 -0.41 -8.41 26.76
N ASP A 166 -1.20 -9.43 27.08
CA ASP A 166 -0.70 -10.71 27.59
C ASP A 166 -0.10 -11.54 26.43
N LEU A 167 1.22 -11.59 26.36
CA LEU A 167 1.97 -12.30 25.32
C LEU A 167 2.00 -13.82 25.53
N THR A 168 1.48 -14.32 26.64
CA THR A 168 1.60 -15.75 27.02
C THR A 168 0.46 -16.61 26.52
N GLN A 169 -0.62 -16.01 25.98
CA GLN A 169 -1.81 -16.72 25.55
C GLN A 169 -2.57 -16.05 24.40
N GLY A 170 -3.47 -16.80 23.79
CA GLY A 170 -4.43 -16.30 22.80
C GLY A 170 -3.76 -15.76 21.53
N SER A 171 -4.36 -14.71 20.99
CA SER A 171 -3.94 -14.06 19.73
C SER A 171 -2.55 -13.43 19.83
N ALA A 172 -2.17 -12.91 21.01
CA ALA A 172 -0.88 -12.26 21.20
C ALA A 172 0.27 -13.28 21.12
N LEU A 173 0.14 -14.44 21.78
CA LEU A 173 1.12 -15.53 21.67
C LEU A 173 1.25 -16.01 20.22
N LEU A 174 0.13 -16.25 19.53
CA LEU A 174 0.13 -16.66 18.13
C LEU A 174 0.81 -15.60 17.25
N GLY A 175 0.52 -14.32 17.47
CA GLY A 175 1.15 -13.20 16.77
C GLY A 175 2.66 -13.12 16.97
N VAL A 176 3.15 -13.31 18.23
CA VAL A 176 4.59 -13.34 18.53
C VAL A 176 5.27 -14.50 17.82
N ILE A 177 4.68 -15.70 17.86
CA ILE A 177 5.22 -16.87 17.15
C ILE A 177 5.28 -16.58 15.64
N GLY A 178 4.20 -16.02 15.06
CA GLY A 178 4.13 -15.63 13.65
C GLY A 178 5.18 -14.60 13.27
N LEU A 179 5.41 -13.60 14.14
CA LEU A 179 6.42 -12.57 13.92
C LEU A 179 7.83 -13.17 13.90
N VAL A 180 8.13 -14.08 14.82
CA VAL A 180 9.44 -14.76 14.87
C VAL A 180 9.64 -15.63 13.63
N ILE A 181 8.65 -16.46 13.26
CA ILE A 181 8.73 -17.33 12.07
C ILE A 181 8.97 -16.49 10.83
N THR A 182 8.14 -15.48 10.60
CA THR A 182 8.21 -14.65 9.38
C THR A 182 9.52 -13.86 9.33
N SER A 183 10.00 -13.36 10.47
CA SER A 183 11.28 -12.65 10.57
C SER A 183 12.46 -13.58 10.22
N VAL A 184 12.47 -14.82 10.74
CA VAL A 184 13.52 -15.81 10.40
C VAL A 184 13.51 -16.14 8.91
N LEU A 185 12.33 -16.31 8.30
CA LEU A 185 12.21 -16.57 6.86
C LEU A 185 12.75 -15.39 6.04
N LEU A 186 12.48 -14.15 6.45
CA LEU A 186 13.01 -12.93 5.80
C LEU A 186 14.53 -12.83 5.94
N ILE A 187 15.08 -13.09 7.14
CA ILE A 187 16.54 -13.08 7.37
C ILE A 187 17.23 -14.12 6.50
N ARG A 188 16.60 -15.29 6.33
CA ARG A 188 17.09 -16.36 5.44
C ARG A 188 16.83 -16.07 3.96
N LYS A 189 16.23 -14.93 3.60
CA LYS A 189 15.90 -14.51 2.23
C LYS A 189 15.04 -15.53 1.48
N VAL A 190 14.11 -16.19 2.18
CA VAL A 190 13.18 -17.14 1.56
C VAL A 190 12.18 -16.37 0.69
N ASN A 191 12.05 -16.75 -0.57
CA ASN A 191 11.05 -16.17 -1.45
C ASN A 191 9.63 -16.49 -0.93
N GLY A 192 8.77 -15.47 -0.85
CA GLY A 192 7.43 -15.62 -0.28
C GLY A 192 7.40 -15.74 1.25
N ALA A 193 8.46 -15.30 1.96
CA ALA A 193 8.56 -15.36 3.42
C ALA A 193 7.29 -14.85 4.14
N LEU A 194 6.69 -13.77 3.66
CA LEU A 194 5.48 -13.18 4.24
C LEU A 194 4.28 -14.14 4.12
N LEU A 195 4.05 -14.71 2.94
CA LEU A 195 2.96 -15.68 2.72
C LEU A 195 3.19 -16.97 3.52
N ILE A 196 4.41 -17.51 3.48
CA ILE A 196 4.76 -18.74 4.23
C ILE A 196 4.58 -18.49 5.72
N GLY A 197 4.99 -17.31 6.21
CA GLY A 197 4.80 -16.88 7.60
C GLY A 197 3.33 -16.85 8.02
N ILE A 198 2.46 -16.25 7.21
CA ILE A 198 1.01 -16.25 7.43
C ILE A 198 0.47 -17.67 7.50
N LEU A 199 0.77 -18.51 6.50
CA LEU A 199 0.25 -19.87 6.43
C LEU A 199 0.73 -20.72 7.61
N ALA A 200 2.02 -20.64 7.97
CA ALA A 200 2.57 -21.34 9.14
C ALA A 200 1.90 -20.89 10.45
N THR A 201 1.72 -19.58 10.63
CA THR A 201 1.04 -19.02 11.81
C THR A 201 -0.42 -19.47 11.85
N THR A 202 -1.12 -19.46 10.72
CA THR A 202 -2.50 -19.94 10.60
C THR A 202 -2.63 -21.41 10.98
N LEU A 203 -1.70 -22.27 10.51
CA LEU A 203 -1.66 -23.70 10.87
C LEU A 203 -1.45 -23.89 12.38
N ILE A 204 -0.56 -23.12 13.00
CA ILE A 204 -0.35 -23.14 14.45
C ILE A 204 -1.60 -22.65 15.20
N GLY A 205 -2.36 -21.72 14.61
CA GLY A 205 -3.61 -21.21 15.17
C GLY A 205 -4.74 -22.24 15.22
N ILE A 206 -4.69 -23.32 14.42
CA ILE A 206 -5.71 -24.39 14.43
C ILE A 206 -5.81 -25.09 15.79
N PRO A 207 -4.73 -25.69 16.34
CA PRO A 207 -4.77 -26.33 17.65
C PRO A 207 -5.03 -25.35 18.80
N MET A 208 -4.77 -24.04 18.60
CA MET A 208 -5.08 -23.00 19.58
C MET A 208 -6.55 -22.55 19.52
N GLY A 209 -7.37 -23.07 18.62
CA GLY A 209 -8.76 -22.68 18.44
C GLY A 209 -8.98 -21.28 17.84
N LEU A 210 -7.93 -20.66 17.31
CA LEU A 210 -7.96 -19.30 16.74
C LEU A 210 -8.20 -19.30 15.23
N THR A 211 -8.12 -20.45 14.57
CA THR A 211 -8.32 -20.63 13.14
C THR A 211 -9.36 -21.68 12.85
N GLN A 212 -10.35 -21.32 12.05
CA GLN A 212 -11.38 -22.25 11.58
C GLN A 212 -11.05 -22.70 10.15
N TYR A 213 -10.82 -23.98 9.96
CA TYR A 213 -10.51 -24.55 8.65
C TYR A 213 -11.80 -24.95 7.91
N ASN A 214 -12.07 -24.32 6.76
CA ASN A 214 -13.27 -24.52 5.95
C ASN A 214 -12.99 -25.12 4.56
N GLY A 215 -11.86 -25.81 4.39
CA GLY A 215 -11.43 -26.36 3.11
C GLY A 215 -10.37 -25.55 2.40
N ILE A 216 -9.95 -26.01 1.20
CA ILE A 216 -8.90 -25.36 0.38
C ILE A 216 -9.52 -24.69 -0.84
N PHE A 217 -10.46 -25.35 -1.50
CA PHE A 217 -11.05 -24.91 -2.75
C PHE A 217 -12.53 -24.61 -2.61
N SER A 218 -12.98 -23.51 -3.21
CA SER A 218 -14.40 -23.18 -3.41
C SER A 218 -14.57 -22.28 -4.65
N ASN A 219 -15.83 -22.08 -5.05
CA ASN A 219 -16.16 -21.03 -5.98
C ASN A 219 -15.82 -19.67 -5.34
N PRO A 220 -15.34 -18.69 -6.13
CA PRO A 220 -15.09 -17.34 -5.62
C PRO A 220 -16.33 -16.74 -4.98
N PRO A 221 -16.22 -16.11 -3.79
CA PRO A 221 -17.33 -15.36 -3.19
C PRO A 221 -17.84 -14.26 -4.13
N SER A 222 -19.16 -13.97 -4.07
CA SER A 222 -19.76 -12.90 -4.85
C SER A 222 -19.23 -11.53 -4.43
N ILE A 223 -19.01 -10.64 -5.38
CA ILE A 223 -18.63 -9.24 -5.15
C ILE A 223 -19.85 -8.31 -5.02
N GLU A 224 -21.05 -8.82 -5.27
CA GLU A 224 -22.30 -8.05 -5.28
C GLU A 224 -22.48 -7.14 -4.07
N PRO A 225 -22.15 -7.55 -2.81
CA PRO A 225 -22.33 -6.70 -1.64
C PRO A 225 -21.51 -5.40 -1.65
N ILE A 226 -20.43 -5.35 -2.43
CA ILE A 226 -19.51 -4.20 -2.43
C ILE A 226 -19.34 -3.56 -3.81
N PHE A 227 -19.93 -4.15 -4.86
CA PHE A 227 -19.80 -3.69 -6.24
C PHE A 227 -20.61 -2.41 -6.48
N CYS A 228 -19.98 -1.37 -7.01
CA CYS A 228 -20.58 -0.07 -7.33
C CYS A 228 -21.35 0.58 -6.15
N GLN A 229 -20.93 0.35 -4.93
CA GLN A 229 -21.57 0.91 -3.74
C GLN A 229 -20.99 2.29 -3.40
N PHE A 230 -21.54 3.34 -4.00
CA PHE A 230 -21.09 4.72 -3.82
C PHE A 230 -22.10 5.56 -3.03
N GLU A 231 -21.60 6.56 -2.30
CA GLU A 231 -22.38 7.55 -1.59
C GLU A 231 -22.04 8.95 -2.13
N PHE A 232 -22.93 9.50 -2.97
CA PHE A 232 -22.69 10.79 -3.64
C PHE A 232 -23.27 11.99 -2.88
N GLU A 233 -24.07 11.78 -1.81
CA GLU A 233 -24.72 12.87 -1.07
C GLU A 233 -23.70 13.83 -0.45
N GLN A 234 -22.54 13.34 -0.07
CA GLN A 234 -21.50 14.11 0.61
C GLN A 234 -20.32 14.51 -0.30
N ILE A 235 -20.47 14.45 -1.63
CA ILE A 235 -19.39 14.67 -2.58
C ILE A 235 -18.78 16.07 -2.52
N PHE A 236 -19.60 17.07 -2.16
CA PHE A 236 -19.18 18.48 -2.05
C PHE A 236 -18.83 18.91 -0.62
N THR A 237 -18.67 17.95 0.30
CA THR A 237 -18.25 18.27 1.67
C THR A 237 -16.74 18.52 1.74
N LYS A 238 -16.33 19.26 2.77
CA LYS A 238 -14.91 19.52 3.04
C LYS A 238 -14.15 18.23 3.29
N ASP A 239 -14.75 17.31 4.04
CA ASP A 239 -14.13 16.05 4.39
C ASP A 239 -13.90 15.15 3.16
N MET A 240 -14.83 15.16 2.19
CA MET A 240 -14.62 14.50 0.90
C MET A 240 -13.41 15.10 0.16
N MET A 241 -13.31 16.43 0.09
CA MET A 241 -12.16 17.09 -0.55
C MET A 241 -10.84 16.73 0.13
N ILE A 242 -10.81 16.72 1.47
CA ILE A 242 -9.63 16.35 2.26
C ILE A 242 -9.28 14.88 2.04
N CYS A 243 -10.26 13.98 2.05
CA CYS A 243 -10.05 12.55 1.81
C CYS A 243 -9.49 12.30 0.41
N VAL A 244 -10.11 12.86 -0.63
CA VAL A 244 -9.65 12.73 -2.02
C VAL A 244 -8.24 13.28 -2.18
N PHE A 245 -7.97 14.46 -1.64
CA PHE A 245 -6.64 15.07 -1.71
C PHE A 245 -5.59 14.22 -0.99
N THR A 246 -5.92 13.68 0.20
CA THR A 246 -5.00 12.84 0.97
C THR A 246 -4.70 11.53 0.24
N LEU A 247 -5.72 10.87 -0.32
CA LEU A 247 -5.57 9.66 -1.14
C LEU A 247 -4.66 9.94 -2.35
N LEU A 248 -4.99 10.97 -3.15
CA LEU A 248 -4.17 11.42 -4.28
C LEU A 248 -2.70 11.61 -3.88
N PHE A 249 -2.50 12.23 -2.73
CA PHE A 249 -1.17 12.57 -2.24
C PHE A 249 -0.38 11.31 -1.84
N ILE A 250 -0.99 10.43 -1.06
CA ILE A 250 -0.36 9.17 -0.63
C ILE A 250 -0.02 8.32 -1.86
N ASP A 251 -0.97 8.16 -2.79
CA ASP A 251 -0.80 7.30 -3.96
C ASP A 251 0.27 7.84 -4.92
N ILE A 252 0.33 9.16 -5.18
CA ILE A 252 1.39 9.76 -6.00
C ILE A 252 2.77 9.35 -5.48
N PHE A 253 2.99 9.47 -4.16
CA PHE A 253 4.32 9.21 -3.58
C PHE A 253 4.63 7.73 -3.44
N ASP A 254 3.64 6.91 -3.12
CA ASP A 254 3.80 5.47 -3.04
C ASP A 254 4.14 4.87 -4.41
N THR A 255 3.36 5.21 -5.43
CA THR A 255 3.57 4.75 -6.81
C THR A 255 4.90 5.23 -7.38
N ILE A 256 5.25 6.53 -7.23
CA ILE A 256 6.52 7.05 -7.77
C ILE A 256 7.70 6.42 -7.03
N GLY A 257 7.65 6.37 -5.70
CA GLY A 257 8.71 5.77 -4.90
C GLY A 257 8.97 4.32 -5.27
N THR A 258 7.90 3.56 -5.46
CA THR A 258 7.95 2.15 -5.86
C THR A 258 8.46 1.99 -7.30
N LEU A 259 7.88 2.71 -8.26
CA LEU A 259 8.28 2.60 -9.67
C LEU A 259 9.74 3.00 -9.86
N VAL A 260 10.17 4.13 -9.29
CA VAL A 260 11.58 4.54 -9.38
C VAL A 260 12.50 3.49 -8.78
N GLY A 261 12.18 3.00 -7.58
CA GLY A 261 12.99 1.98 -6.90
C GLY A 261 13.10 0.68 -7.67
N VAL A 262 12.00 0.20 -8.24
CA VAL A 262 11.97 -1.05 -9.02
C VAL A 262 12.63 -0.85 -10.39
N CYS A 263 12.41 0.29 -11.07
CA CYS A 263 13.06 0.62 -12.35
C CYS A 263 14.57 0.73 -12.20
N MET A 264 15.08 1.35 -11.14
CA MET A 264 16.52 1.40 -10.85
C MET A 264 17.09 -0.01 -10.68
N LYS A 265 16.42 -0.88 -9.92
CA LYS A 265 16.83 -2.27 -9.74
C LYS A 265 16.74 -3.09 -11.02
N ALA A 266 15.80 -2.76 -11.91
CA ALA A 266 15.63 -3.39 -13.22
C ALA A 266 16.64 -2.94 -14.27
N GLY A 267 17.39 -1.85 -14.01
CA GLY A 267 18.25 -1.21 -15.01
C GLY A 267 17.43 -0.57 -16.15
N MET A 268 16.22 -0.08 -15.84
CA MET A 268 15.31 0.55 -16.80
C MET A 268 15.31 2.09 -16.72
N VAL A 269 16.30 2.65 -16.09
CA VAL A 269 16.54 4.09 -15.99
C VAL A 269 17.56 4.47 -17.05
N ASP A 270 17.31 5.53 -17.82
CA ASP A 270 18.26 6.03 -18.83
C ASP A 270 19.45 6.77 -18.20
N GLU A 271 20.43 7.19 -19.04
CA GLU A 271 21.63 7.89 -18.59
C GLU A 271 21.33 9.23 -17.92
N ASP A 272 20.21 9.86 -18.25
CA ASP A 272 19.75 11.13 -17.68
C ASP A 272 18.91 10.94 -16.41
N GLY A 273 18.67 9.68 -15.97
CA GLY A 273 17.88 9.36 -14.79
C GLY A 273 16.38 9.31 -15.03
N ASN A 274 15.91 9.38 -16.28
CA ASN A 274 14.50 9.30 -16.62
C ASN A 274 14.03 7.84 -16.78
N ILE A 275 12.73 7.63 -16.58
CA ILE A 275 12.07 6.35 -16.80
C ILE A 275 11.14 6.50 -18.01
N PRO A 276 11.53 5.99 -19.20
CA PRO A 276 10.79 6.24 -20.46
C PRO A 276 9.34 5.76 -20.46
N PHE A 277 9.00 4.80 -19.59
CA PHE A 277 7.67 4.16 -19.55
C PHE A 277 6.78 4.69 -18.41
N LEU A 278 7.25 5.65 -17.62
CA LEU A 278 6.60 6.13 -16.41
C LEU A 278 5.13 6.52 -16.65
N LYS A 279 4.88 7.26 -17.74
CA LYS A 279 3.53 7.68 -18.12
C LYS A 279 2.57 6.51 -18.37
N LYS A 280 3.05 5.42 -19.00
CA LYS A 280 2.23 4.23 -19.23
C LYS A 280 1.93 3.48 -17.95
N ALA A 281 2.92 3.38 -17.05
CA ALA A 281 2.74 2.76 -15.75
C ALA A 281 1.73 3.55 -14.90
N PHE A 282 1.84 4.88 -14.87
CA PHE A 282 0.87 5.75 -14.19
C PHE A 282 -0.54 5.67 -14.76
N PHE A 283 -0.67 5.51 -16.07
CA PHE A 283 -1.98 5.34 -16.68
C PHE A 283 -2.65 4.03 -16.27
N VAL A 284 -1.88 2.93 -16.21
CA VAL A 284 -2.37 1.64 -15.71
C VAL A 284 -2.77 1.74 -14.23
N ASP A 285 -1.97 2.40 -13.42
CA ASP A 285 -2.22 2.67 -12.01
C ASP A 285 -3.54 3.43 -11.80
N SER A 286 -3.75 4.51 -12.54
CA SER A 286 -4.97 5.32 -12.50
C SER A 286 -6.23 4.52 -12.89
N ILE A 287 -6.14 3.70 -13.94
CA ILE A 287 -7.22 2.78 -14.33
C ILE A 287 -7.46 1.74 -13.24
N GLY A 288 -6.38 1.19 -12.67
CA GLY A 288 -6.45 0.23 -11.57
C GLY A 288 -7.21 0.79 -10.37
N THR A 289 -6.91 2.01 -9.96
CA THR A 289 -7.59 2.72 -8.87
C THR A 289 -9.07 2.95 -9.17
N THR A 290 -9.41 3.43 -10.37
CA THR A 290 -10.79 3.65 -10.78
C THR A 290 -11.59 2.34 -10.80
N LEU A 291 -11.03 1.28 -11.38
CA LEU A 291 -11.64 -0.06 -11.38
C LEU A 291 -11.74 -0.62 -9.95
N GLY A 292 -10.74 -0.37 -9.11
CA GLY A 292 -10.73 -0.75 -7.70
C GLY A 292 -11.95 -0.21 -6.96
N ALA A 293 -12.20 1.09 -7.08
CA ALA A 293 -13.38 1.72 -6.49
C ALA A 293 -14.70 1.09 -6.99
N ILE A 294 -14.83 0.85 -8.30
CA ILE A 294 -16.01 0.22 -8.90
C ILE A 294 -16.22 -1.20 -8.36
N MET A 295 -15.14 -1.96 -8.21
CA MET A 295 -15.18 -3.32 -7.72
C MET A 295 -15.31 -3.43 -6.19
N GLY A 296 -15.30 -2.30 -5.46
CA GLY A 296 -15.39 -2.27 -4.00
C GLY A 296 -14.05 -2.50 -3.30
N SER A 297 -12.95 -2.02 -3.89
CA SER A 297 -11.62 -2.02 -3.28
C SER A 297 -11.11 -0.60 -3.08
N SER A 298 -10.07 -0.45 -2.29
CA SER A 298 -9.33 0.80 -2.15
C SER A 298 -8.44 1.05 -3.38
N THR A 299 -7.67 2.15 -3.33
CA THR A 299 -6.71 2.55 -4.36
C THR A 299 -5.73 1.44 -4.69
N VAL A 300 -5.53 1.18 -5.99
CA VAL A 300 -4.61 0.18 -6.52
C VAL A 300 -3.31 0.87 -6.92
N THR A 301 -2.17 0.33 -6.49
CA THR A 301 -0.84 0.90 -6.72
C THR A 301 0.17 -0.16 -7.13
N THR A 302 1.31 0.26 -7.69
CA THR A 302 2.42 -0.63 -8.04
C THR A 302 3.11 -1.13 -6.77
N PHE A 303 3.36 -2.45 -6.69
CA PHE A 303 3.97 -3.09 -5.52
C PHE A 303 5.49 -3.18 -5.62
N VAL A 304 6.18 -2.80 -4.53
CA VAL A 304 7.66 -2.86 -4.40
C VAL A 304 8.19 -4.29 -4.48
N GLU A 305 7.38 -5.28 -4.13
CA GLU A 305 7.68 -6.71 -4.25
C GLU A 305 7.95 -7.14 -5.69
N SER A 306 7.51 -6.39 -6.69
CA SER A 306 7.90 -6.55 -8.10
C SER A 306 9.42 -6.58 -8.28
N ALA A 307 10.15 -5.92 -7.36
CA ALA A 307 11.62 -5.95 -7.31
C ALA A 307 12.18 -7.39 -7.10
N SER A 308 11.40 -8.31 -6.54
CA SER A 308 11.79 -9.72 -6.36
C SER A 308 11.79 -10.47 -7.70
N GLY A 309 10.74 -10.30 -8.52
CA GLY A 309 10.69 -10.84 -9.86
C GLY A 309 11.73 -10.23 -10.79
N VAL A 310 11.92 -8.91 -10.71
CA VAL A 310 13.00 -8.23 -11.43
C VAL A 310 14.38 -8.77 -10.99
N GLY A 311 14.57 -9.03 -9.70
CA GLY A 311 15.77 -9.68 -9.15
C GLY A 311 15.97 -11.10 -9.66
N ALA A 312 14.89 -11.83 -9.96
CA ALA A 312 14.91 -13.16 -10.56
C ALA A 312 15.12 -13.14 -12.10
N GLY A 313 15.28 -11.97 -12.71
CA GLY A 313 15.58 -11.78 -14.12
C GLY A 313 14.39 -11.34 -14.99
N GLY A 314 13.24 -11.00 -14.40
CA GLY A 314 12.08 -10.43 -15.10
C GLY A 314 12.40 -9.06 -15.70
N ARG A 315 12.08 -8.87 -16.99
CA ARG A 315 12.39 -7.64 -17.74
C ARG A 315 11.28 -7.20 -18.67
N SER A 316 10.22 -7.99 -18.80
CA SER A 316 9.14 -7.75 -19.77
C SER A 316 7.75 -7.91 -19.15
N GLY A 317 6.72 -7.52 -19.89
CA GLY A 317 5.33 -7.74 -19.50
C GLY A 317 4.96 -9.20 -19.27
N LEU A 318 5.76 -10.15 -19.75
CA LEU A 318 5.50 -11.59 -19.54
C LEU A 318 5.64 -11.98 -18.06
N THR A 319 6.53 -11.32 -17.31
CA THR A 319 6.63 -11.45 -15.85
C THR A 319 5.32 -11.03 -15.19
N ALA A 320 4.81 -9.82 -15.49
CA ALA A 320 3.54 -9.33 -14.94
C ALA A 320 2.35 -10.21 -15.37
N PHE A 321 2.31 -10.68 -16.62
CA PHE A 321 1.30 -11.61 -17.09
C PHE A 321 1.28 -12.90 -16.27
N SER A 322 2.46 -13.51 -16.04
CA SER A 322 2.59 -14.72 -15.23
C SER A 322 2.13 -14.49 -13.78
N THR A 323 2.46 -13.34 -13.20
CA THR A 323 1.98 -12.94 -11.86
C THR A 323 0.46 -12.84 -11.82
N ALA A 324 -0.15 -12.18 -12.81
CA ALA A 324 -1.60 -12.03 -12.90
C ALA A 324 -2.34 -13.37 -13.02
N ILE A 325 -1.81 -14.31 -13.81
CA ILE A 325 -2.37 -15.65 -13.91
C ILE A 325 -2.32 -16.38 -12.56
N CYS A 326 -1.21 -16.27 -11.81
CA CYS A 326 -1.13 -16.84 -10.47
C CYS A 326 -2.19 -16.23 -9.52
N PHE A 327 -2.45 -14.92 -9.59
CA PHE A 327 -3.54 -14.30 -8.84
C PHE A 327 -4.91 -14.86 -9.25
N LEU A 328 -5.20 -15.00 -10.55
CA LEU A 328 -6.47 -15.56 -11.01
C LEU A 328 -6.67 -17.02 -10.54
N VAL A 329 -5.61 -17.82 -10.49
CA VAL A 329 -5.67 -19.17 -9.92
C VAL A 329 -6.01 -19.12 -8.43
N ALA A 330 -5.51 -18.12 -7.70
CA ALA A 330 -5.78 -17.95 -6.27
C ALA A 330 -7.26 -17.65 -5.96
N LEU A 331 -8.09 -17.22 -6.93
CA LEU A 331 -9.54 -17.04 -6.75
C LEU A 331 -10.22 -18.27 -6.15
N PHE A 332 -9.80 -19.46 -6.56
CA PHE A 332 -10.38 -20.72 -6.12
C PHE A 332 -9.86 -21.19 -4.75
N LEU A 333 -8.88 -20.47 -4.17
CA LEU A 333 -8.31 -20.74 -2.85
C LEU A 333 -8.95 -19.90 -1.74
N SER A 334 -10.14 -19.33 -1.98
CA SER A 334 -10.80 -18.41 -1.03
C SER A 334 -10.96 -18.98 0.38
N PRO A 335 -11.33 -20.28 0.62
CA PRO A 335 -11.48 -20.77 1.98
C PRO A 335 -10.16 -20.74 2.77
N LEU A 336 -9.04 -21.02 2.08
CA LEU A 336 -7.71 -20.98 2.67
C LEU A 336 -7.36 -19.57 3.17
N PHE A 337 -7.55 -18.57 2.33
CA PHE A 337 -7.22 -17.17 2.68
C PHE A 337 -8.20 -16.56 3.68
N LEU A 338 -9.49 -16.91 3.61
CA LEU A 338 -10.53 -16.41 4.52
C LEU A 338 -10.41 -17.01 5.93
N ALA A 339 -9.82 -18.20 6.07
CA ALA A 339 -9.54 -18.84 7.35
C ALA A 339 -8.41 -18.15 8.13
N ILE A 340 -7.62 -17.28 7.50
CA ILE A 340 -6.48 -16.62 8.12
C ILE A 340 -6.96 -15.62 9.19
N PRO A 341 -6.56 -15.79 10.47
CA PRO A 341 -6.94 -14.88 11.55
C PRO A 341 -6.11 -13.59 11.51
N ALA A 342 -6.63 -12.52 12.11
CA ALA A 342 -5.93 -11.23 12.19
C ALA A 342 -4.57 -11.33 12.91
N SER A 343 -4.45 -12.22 13.88
CA SER A 343 -3.19 -12.51 14.57
C SER A 343 -2.11 -13.13 13.68
N ALA A 344 -2.49 -13.75 12.55
CA ALA A 344 -1.53 -14.27 11.57
C ALA A 344 -1.17 -13.23 10.49
N THR A 345 -2.05 -12.25 10.21
CA THR A 345 -1.74 -11.14 9.29
C THR A 345 -0.96 -10.01 9.98
N GLY A 346 -1.14 -9.83 11.29
CA GLY A 346 -0.47 -8.80 12.08
C GLY A 346 1.06 -8.78 11.95
N PRO A 347 1.75 -9.92 12.06
CA PRO A 347 3.21 -10.02 11.83
C PRO A 347 3.65 -9.44 10.49
N VAL A 348 2.88 -9.69 9.44
CA VAL A 348 3.19 -9.17 8.10
C VAL A 348 3.00 -7.66 8.03
N LEU A 349 1.96 -7.11 8.64
CA LEU A 349 1.78 -5.66 8.75
C LEU A 349 2.98 -4.99 9.44
N VAL A 350 3.50 -5.58 10.52
CA VAL A 350 4.70 -5.07 11.22
C VAL A 350 5.92 -5.09 10.30
N LEU A 351 6.14 -6.18 9.57
CA LEU A 351 7.32 -6.33 8.71
C LEU A 351 7.23 -5.49 7.43
N VAL A 352 6.03 -5.34 6.85
CA VAL A 352 5.79 -4.39 5.76
C VAL A 352 6.01 -2.96 6.24
N GLY A 353 5.52 -2.61 7.43
CA GLY A 353 5.80 -1.33 8.07
C GLY A 353 7.29 -1.06 8.23
N LEU A 354 8.08 -2.06 8.64
CA LEU A 354 9.55 -1.97 8.69
C LEU A 354 10.16 -1.71 7.31
N MET A 355 9.69 -2.39 6.27
CA MET A 355 10.19 -2.19 4.90
C MET A 355 9.94 -0.75 4.42
N MET A 356 8.75 -0.20 4.68
CA MET A 356 8.41 1.19 4.36
C MET A 356 9.21 2.19 5.18
N ALA A 357 9.48 1.90 6.46
CA ALA A 357 10.27 2.74 7.35
C ALA A 357 11.74 2.88 6.92
N THR A 358 12.23 2.07 6.00
CA THR A 358 13.62 2.20 5.47
C THR A 358 13.89 3.56 4.81
N SER A 359 12.85 4.29 4.38
CA SER A 359 12.94 5.66 3.86
C SER A 359 13.50 6.67 4.87
N LEU A 360 13.44 6.39 6.18
CA LEU A 360 14.08 7.21 7.24
C LEU A 360 15.59 7.39 7.02
N ARG A 361 16.27 6.41 6.41
CA ARG A 361 17.72 6.49 6.12
C ARG A 361 18.09 7.62 5.17
N LYS A 362 17.10 8.18 4.45
CA LYS A 362 17.30 9.28 3.48
C LYS A 362 17.09 10.66 4.10
N ILE A 363 16.76 10.73 5.41
CA ILE A 363 16.53 11.98 6.13
C ILE A 363 17.85 12.44 6.76
N GLU A 364 18.16 13.71 6.56
CA GLU A 364 19.35 14.37 7.17
C GLU A 364 19.05 14.66 8.65
N VAL A 365 19.40 13.72 9.53
CA VAL A 365 19.09 13.80 10.95
C VAL A 365 19.81 14.96 11.66
N ASP A 366 21.02 15.31 11.21
CA ASP A 366 21.82 16.40 11.80
C ASP A 366 21.29 17.80 11.48
N ASN A 367 20.44 17.92 10.47
CA ASN A 367 19.79 19.18 10.13
C ASN A 367 18.40 19.28 10.78
N TYR A 368 18.32 19.99 11.89
CA TYR A 368 17.06 20.11 12.65
C TYR A 368 15.91 20.77 11.86
N ALA A 369 16.19 21.63 10.88
CA ALA A 369 15.16 22.20 10.02
C ALA A 369 14.49 21.16 9.12
N GLU A 370 15.15 20.02 8.87
CA GLU A 370 14.66 18.89 8.10
C GLU A 370 14.18 17.75 9.04
N SER A 371 14.97 17.41 10.06
CA SER A 371 14.70 16.24 10.91
C SER A 371 13.50 16.42 11.84
N ILE A 372 13.26 17.63 12.38
CA ILE A 372 12.10 17.88 13.25
C ILE A 372 10.78 17.70 12.49
N PRO A 373 10.56 18.33 11.32
CA PRO A 373 9.35 18.09 10.53
C PRO A 373 9.16 16.62 10.14
N ALA A 374 10.24 15.95 9.75
CA ALA A 374 10.21 14.54 9.42
C ALA A 374 9.79 13.68 10.61
N PHE A 375 10.38 13.92 11.79
CA PHE A 375 10.02 13.22 13.02
C PHE A 375 8.56 13.43 13.39
N LEU A 376 8.07 14.67 13.36
CA LEU A 376 6.68 14.99 13.64
C LEU A 376 5.73 14.30 12.67
N CYS A 377 6.05 14.31 11.37
CA CYS A 377 5.28 13.58 10.35
C CYS A 377 5.16 12.10 10.69
N VAL A 378 6.28 11.44 11.03
CA VAL A 378 6.34 10.01 11.29
C VAL A 378 5.63 9.61 12.58
N ILE A 379 5.84 10.35 13.66
CA ILE A 379 5.32 9.96 14.98
C ILE A 379 3.84 10.28 15.16
N ILE A 380 3.35 11.35 14.54
CA ILE A 380 1.94 11.73 14.66
C ILE A 380 1.03 10.71 13.99
N MET A 381 1.41 10.14 12.86
CA MET A 381 0.57 9.17 12.13
C MET A 381 0.06 8.01 13.01
N PRO A 382 0.92 7.23 13.69
CA PRO A 382 0.45 6.17 14.58
C PRO A 382 -0.22 6.70 15.86
N LEU A 383 0.21 7.85 16.41
CA LEU A 383 -0.33 8.37 17.66
C LEU A 383 -1.71 9.02 17.50
N SER A 384 -1.97 9.70 16.37
CA SER A 384 -3.29 10.27 16.07
C SER A 384 -4.23 9.30 15.35
N TYR A 385 -3.76 8.12 14.99
CA TYR A 385 -4.48 7.16 14.12
C TYR A 385 -4.86 7.79 12.77
N SER A 386 -4.07 8.75 12.29
CA SER A 386 -4.38 9.56 11.09
C SER A 386 -3.13 9.85 10.26
N ILE A 387 -3.06 9.27 9.06
CA ILE A 387 -2.01 9.56 8.10
C ILE A 387 -2.07 11.04 7.69
N SER A 388 -3.29 11.57 7.48
CA SER A 388 -3.46 12.96 7.04
C SER A 388 -2.95 13.97 8.06
N ASP A 389 -3.14 13.72 9.36
CA ASP A 389 -2.66 14.65 10.41
C ASP A 389 -1.14 14.66 10.50
N GLY A 390 -0.50 13.49 10.35
CA GLY A 390 0.95 13.41 10.25
C GLY A 390 1.53 14.19 9.07
N ILE A 391 0.89 14.10 7.89
CA ILE A 391 1.26 14.88 6.70
C ILE A 391 1.15 16.38 6.98
N VAL A 392 0.01 16.81 7.50
CA VAL A 392 -0.28 18.23 7.75
C VAL A 392 0.67 18.82 8.77
N ILE A 393 0.85 18.16 9.92
CA ILE A 393 1.75 18.63 10.98
C ILE A 393 3.21 18.64 10.49
N GLY A 394 3.64 17.59 9.77
CA GLY A 394 4.96 17.54 9.16
C GLY A 394 5.23 18.68 8.18
N LEU A 395 4.29 18.92 7.26
CA LEU A 395 4.44 19.99 6.26
C LEU A 395 4.39 21.38 6.88
N LEU A 396 3.44 21.64 7.79
CA LEU A 396 3.33 22.93 8.46
C LEU A 396 4.56 23.22 9.32
N SER A 397 5.05 22.25 10.08
CA SER A 397 6.28 22.42 10.86
C SER A 397 7.50 22.68 9.96
N TYR A 398 7.59 22.02 8.78
CA TYR A 398 8.63 22.30 7.80
C TYR A 398 8.59 23.76 7.32
N ILE A 399 7.41 24.25 6.95
CA ILE A 399 7.24 25.63 6.48
C ILE A 399 7.59 26.62 7.60
N ILE A 400 7.01 26.45 8.78
CA ILE A 400 7.18 27.37 9.92
C ILE A 400 8.66 27.43 10.36
N LEU A 401 9.31 26.26 10.54
CA LEU A 401 10.69 26.21 10.99
C LEU A 401 11.66 26.80 9.96
N ASN A 402 11.48 26.53 8.66
CA ASN A 402 12.33 27.14 7.62
C ASN A 402 12.10 28.65 7.47
N LEU A 403 10.87 29.15 7.66
CA LEU A 403 10.59 30.58 7.68
C LEU A 403 11.26 31.28 8.88
N LEU A 404 11.05 30.76 10.09
CA LEU A 404 11.57 31.37 11.31
C LEU A 404 13.10 31.26 11.44
N SER A 405 13.72 30.20 10.86
CA SER A 405 15.18 30.05 10.84
C SER A 405 15.86 30.82 9.71
N GLY A 406 15.13 31.60 8.90
CA GLY A 406 15.68 32.37 7.79
C GLY A 406 16.06 31.55 6.57
N GLN A 407 15.67 30.25 6.49
CA GLN A 407 15.96 29.34 5.37
C GLN A 407 14.87 29.40 4.28
N TYR A 408 14.25 30.56 4.08
CA TYR A 408 13.12 30.74 3.16
C TYR A 408 13.44 30.38 1.70
N LYS A 409 14.71 30.34 1.29
CA LYS A 409 15.13 29.88 -0.04
C LYS A 409 14.83 28.39 -0.31
N LYS A 410 14.64 27.59 0.73
CA LYS A 410 14.23 26.18 0.62
C LYS A 410 12.73 26.00 0.37
N LEU A 411 11.93 27.04 0.60
CA LEU A 411 10.49 26.98 0.43
C LEU A 411 10.10 27.26 -1.02
N ASN A 412 9.48 26.26 -1.66
CA ASN A 412 8.85 26.45 -2.95
C ASN A 412 7.46 27.10 -2.74
N ILE A 413 7.03 27.96 -3.66
CA ILE A 413 5.70 28.59 -3.63
C ILE A 413 4.60 27.53 -3.53
N GLY A 414 4.71 26.42 -4.27
CA GLY A 414 3.76 25.32 -4.19
C GLY A 414 3.70 24.67 -2.81
N THR A 415 4.82 24.51 -2.11
CA THR A 415 4.87 23.99 -0.73
C THR A 415 4.10 24.92 0.22
N VAL A 416 4.26 26.25 0.07
CA VAL A 416 3.56 27.23 0.89
C VAL A 416 2.06 27.23 0.59
N LEU A 417 1.66 27.16 -0.68
CA LEU A 417 0.25 27.06 -1.07
C LEU A 417 -0.42 25.79 -0.50
N LEU A 418 0.27 24.65 -0.52
CA LEU A 418 -0.19 23.42 0.12
C LEU A 418 -0.33 23.61 1.64
N GLY A 419 0.63 24.27 2.28
CA GLY A 419 0.56 24.58 3.71
C GLY A 419 -0.63 25.46 4.04
N CYS A 420 -0.90 26.50 3.26
CA CYS A 420 -2.09 27.33 3.40
C CYS A 420 -3.38 26.50 3.25
N PHE A 421 -3.45 25.62 2.27
CA PHE A 421 -4.59 24.71 2.10
C PHE A 421 -4.81 23.82 3.32
N PHE A 422 -3.75 23.26 3.90
CA PHE A 422 -3.84 22.42 5.09
C PHE A 422 -4.17 23.21 6.38
N ILE A 423 -3.77 24.47 6.49
CA ILE A 423 -4.17 25.33 7.61
C ILE A 423 -5.71 25.44 7.66
N PHE A 424 -6.37 25.56 6.51
CA PHE A 424 -7.83 25.58 6.46
C PHE A 424 -8.47 24.33 7.09
N LYS A 425 -7.81 23.17 7.06
CA LYS A 425 -8.29 21.95 7.74
C LYS A 425 -8.46 22.13 9.25
N PHE A 426 -7.59 22.90 9.92
CA PHE A 426 -7.65 23.10 11.37
C PHE A 426 -8.61 24.22 11.82
N PHE A 427 -8.90 25.17 10.94
CA PHE A 427 -9.77 26.31 11.26
C PHE A 427 -11.21 26.12 10.76
N MET A 428 -11.51 25.06 10.13
CA MET A 428 -12.83 24.69 9.62
C MET A 428 -13.35 23.41 10.26
#